data_45c78ff0acb7497abbc6654706df0209
#
_entry.id   45c78ff0acb7497abbc6654706df0209
#
_cell.length_a   1.000
_cell.length_b   1.000
_cell.length_c   1.000
_cell.angle_alpha   90.00
_cell.angle_beta   90.00
_cell.angle_gamma   90.00
#
_symmetry.space_group_name_H-M   'P 1'
#
loop_
_entity.id
_entity.type
_entity.pdbx_description
1 polymer ?
#
loop_
_entity_poly.entity_id
_entity_poly.type
_entity_poly.pdbx_seq_one_letter_code
_entity_poly.pdbx_strand_id
1 'polypeptide(L)'
;MENLEYKTLILDQNNKICYIDNKEVQLTKKEYELLRFFLLNPNFIHSREDLIEKLWDNPVTVRTIDTNVMRLRNKLGSYRDNLITRLGFGYGFNTSE
;
A
#
# COMPACT_ATOMS: atom_id res chain seq x y z
N MET A 1 6.82 -16.20 -7.32
CA MET A 1 6.74 -14.79 -7.68
C MET A 1 7.96 -14.07 -7.15
N GLU A 2 8.37 -13.04 -7.87
CA GLU A 2 9.48 -12.21 -7.41
C GLU A 2 9.04 -11.30 -6.28
N ASN A 3 9.99 -10.90 -5.44
CA ASN A 3 9.73 -9.87 -4.43
C ASN A 3 9.53 -8.53 -5.12
N LEU A 4 8.70 -7.68 -4.52
CA LEU A 4 8.60 -6.29 -4.92
C LEU A 4 9.48 -5.48 -3.98
N GLU A 5 10.33 -4.62 -4.54
CA GLU A 5 11.32 -3.91 -3.76
C GLU A 5 11.35 -2.42 -4.12
N TYR A 6 11.50 -1.61 -3.08
CA TYR A 6 11.84 -0.20 -3.23
C TYR A 6 12.80 0.15 -2.10
N LYS A 7 14.09 0.33 -2.45
CA LYS A 7 15.16 0.53 -1.47
C LYS A 7 15.15 -0.62 -0.45
N THR A 8 14.99 -0.34 0.83
CA THR A 8 14.97 -1.39 1.87
C THR A 8 13.57 -1.89 2.19
N LEU A 9 12.56 -1.41 1.47
CA LEU A 9 11.18 -1.91 1.59
C LEU A 9 11.04 -3.11 0.65
N ILE A 10 10.77 -4.28 1.21
CA ILE A 10 10.65 -5.52 0.44
C ILE A 10 9.32 -6.19 0.75
N LEU A 11 8.61 -6.55 -0.30
CA LEU A 11 7.37 -7.30 -0.18
C LEU A 11 7.58 -8.69 -0.76
N ASP A 12 7.64 -9.71 0.11
CA ASP A 12 7.78 -11.10 -0.29
C ASP A 12 6.41 -11.61 -0.71
N GLN A 13 6.19 -11.74 -2.02
CA GLN A 13 4.90 -12.14 -2.56
C GLN A 13 4.58 -13.61 -2.35
N ASN A 14 5.59 -14.45 -2.17
CA ASN A 14 5.35 -15.87 -1.94
C ASN A 14 4.81 -16.13 -0.53
N ASN A 15 5.37 -15.44 0.46
CA ASN A 15 5.00 -15.64 1.86
C ASN A 15 4.10 -14.54 2.41
N LYS A 16 3.82 -13.51 1.61
CA LYS A 16 2.96 -12.37 2.01
C LYS A 16 3.52 -11.63 3.21
N ILE A 17 4.83 -11.40 3.20
CA ILE A 17 5.55 -10.77 4.31
C ILE A 17 6.17 -9.46 3.82
N CYS A 18 6.10 -8.43 4.65
CA CYS A 18 6.73 -7.15 4.40
C CYS A 18 7.96 -6.99 5.30
N TYR A 19 9.06 -6.53 4.72
CA TYR A 19 10.28 -6.20 5.46
C TYR A 19 10.65 -4.76 5.20
N ILE A 20 11.11 -4.06 6.24
CA ILE A 20 11.70 -2.73 6.13
C ILE A 20 12.99 -2.76 6.92
N ASP A 21 14.11 -2.42 6.26
CA ASP A 21 15.45 -2.48 6.86
C ASP A 21 15.72 -3.85 7.48
N ASN A 22 15.33 -4.91 6.78
CA ASN A 22 15.49 -6.31 7.17
C ASN A 22 14.66 -6.73 8.40
N LYS A 23 13.71 -5.91 8.82
CA LYS A 23 12.81 -6.25 9.92
C LYS A 23 11.41 -6.51 9.40
N GLU A 24 10.80 -7.57 9.89
CA GLU A 24 9.43 -7.91 9.48
C GLU A 24 8.45 -6.87 10.02
N VAL A 25 7.53 -6.45 9.15
CA VAL A 25 6.44 -5.54 9.50
C VAL A 25 5.13 -6.30 9.34
N GLN A 26 4.36 -6.40 10.42
CA GLN A 26 3.10 -7.12 10.41
C GLN A 26 2.01 -6.32 9.71
N LEU A 27 1.55 -6.81 8.56
CA LEU A 27 0.46 -6.21 7.81
C LEU A 27 -0.76 -7.11 7.89
N THR A 28 -1.94 -6.50 7.93
CA THR A 28 -3.17 -7.24 7.69
C THR A 28 -3.21 -7.65 6.22
N LYS A 29 -4.11 -8.57 5.87
CA LYS A 29 -4.28 -8.98 4.49
C LYS A 29 -4.57 -7.80 3.57
N LYS A 30 -5.46 -6.89 3.97
CA LYS A 30 -5.82 -5.73 3.16
C LYS A 30 -4.67 -4.71 3.08
N GLU A 31 -3.93 -4.52 4.16
CA GLU A 31 -2.75 -3.66 4.11
C GLU A 31 -1.70 -4.23 3.16
N TYR A 32 -1.48 -5.54 3.20
CA TYR A 32 -0.58 -6.21 2.26
C TYR A 32 -1.06 -6.00 0.81
N GLU A 33 -2.33 -6.22 0.55
CA GLU A 33 -2.89 -6.08 -0.79
C GLU A 33 -2.80 -4.65 -1.32
N LEU A 34 -3.04 -3.66 -0.44
CA LEU A 34 -2.88 -2.26 -0.79
C LEU A 34 -1.44 -1.93 -1.14
N LEU A 35 -0.51 -2.34 -0.30
CA LEU A 35 0.92 -2.07 -0.54
C LEU A 35 1.37 -2.75 -1.83
N ARG A 36 0.99 -4.00 -2.04
CA ARG A 36 1.31 -4.72 -3.28
C ARG A 36 0.80 -3.96 -4.51
N PHE A 37 -0.45 -3.53 -4.46
CA PHE A 37 -1.05 -2.79 -5.57
C PHE A 37 -0.29 -1.49 -5.85
N PHE A 38 0.04 -0.75 -4.81
CA PHE A 38 0.78 0.50 -4.96
C PHE A 38 2.20 0.28 -5.52
N LEU A 39 2.88 -0.78 -5.08
CA LEU A 39 4.22 -1.07 -5.58
C LEU A 39 4.22 -1.58 -7.02
N LEU A 40 3.15 -2.26 -7.43
CA LEU A 40 2.97 -2.69 -8.82
C LEU A 40 2.54 -1.54 -9.74
N ASN A 41 1.94 -0.50 -9.18
CA ASN A 41 1.43 0.65 -9.94
C ASN A 41 1.89 1.94 -9.28
N PRO A 42 3.22 2.17 -9.21
CA PRO A 42 3.74 3.33 -8.49
C PRO A 42 3.56 4.63 -9.28
N ASN A 43 3.63 5.73 -8.56
CA ASN A 43 3.67 7.08 -9.14
C ASN A 43 2.38 7.49 -9.85
N PHE A 44 1.27 6.87 -9.49
CA PHE A 44 -0.08 7.22 -9.93
C PHE A 44 -0.95 7.44 -8.72
N ILE A 45 -1.93 8.34 -8.85
CA ILE A 45 -2.96 8.51 -7.83
C ILE A 45 -4.15 7.65 -8.26
N HIS A 46 -4.53 6.74 -7.39
CA HIS A 46 -5.67 5.85 -7.59
C HIS A 46 -6.84 6.36 -6.77
N SER A 47 -8.01 6.46 -7.41
CA SER A 47 -9.20 6.90 -6.68
C SER A 47 -9.60 5.85 -5.65
N ARG A 48 -10.32 6.30 -4.61
CA ARG A 48 -10.81 5.37 -3.60
C ARG A 48 -11.76 4.35 -4.21
N GLU A 49 -12.57 4.78 -5.16
CA GLU A 49 -13.50 3.90 -5.87
C GLU A 49 -12.76 2.81 -6.65
N ASP A 50 -11.66 3.17 -7.32
CA ASP A 50 -10.83 2.20 -8.04
C ASP A 50 -10.20 1.20 -7.08
N LEU A 51 -9.74 1.65 -5.93
CA LEU A 51 -9.14 0.76 -4.94
C LEU A 51 -10.17 -0.22 -4.39
N ILE A 52 -11.40 0.24 -4.15
CA ILE A 52 -12.49 -0.64 -3.73
C ILE A 52 -12.75 -1.69 -4.79
N GLU A 53 -12.91 -1.28 -6.04
CA GLU A 53 -13.21 -2.18 -7.13
C GLU A 53 -12.14 -3.27 -7.30
N LYS A 54 -10.88 -2.88 -7.18
CA LYS A 54 -9.77 -3.80 -7.45
C LYS A 54 -9.38 -4.67 -6.27
N LEU A 55 -9.64 -4.24 -5.03
CA LEU A 55 -9.12 -4.92 -3.86
C LEU A 55 -10.17 -5.46 -2.90
N TRP A 56 -11.44 -5.13 -3.08
CA TRP A 56 -12.52 -5.63 -2.23
C TRP A 56 -13.52 -6.42 -3.06
N ASP A 57 -13.94 -7.56 -2.52
CA ASP A 57 -14.90 -8.44 -3.19
C ASP A 57 -16.34 -8.04 -2.93
N ASN A 58 -16.56 -7.22 -1.91
CA ASN A 58 -17.89 -6.78 -1.51
C ASN A 58 -17.90 -5.27 -1.35
N PRO A 59 -19.07 -4.64 -1.44
CA PRO A 59 -19.17 -3.18 -1.29
C PRO A 59 -18.68 -2.73 0.08
N VAL A 60 -17.85 -1.69 0.09
CA VAL A 60 -17.40 -1.02 1.31
C VAL A 60 -17.46 0.48 1.07
N THR A 61 -17.39 1.27 2.14
CA THR A 61 -17.39 2.72 2.03
C THR A 61 -15.97 3.24 1.83
N VAL A 62 -15.85 4.48 1.34
CA VAL A 62 -14.55 5.12 1.20
C VAL A 62 -13.85 5.26 2.55
N ARG A 63 -14.61 5.33 3.64
CA ARG A 63 -14.02 5.36 4.98
C ARG A 63 -13.17 4.13 5.27
N THR A 64 -13.60 2.96 4.77
CA THR A 64 -12.83 1.72 4.90
C THR A 64 -11.46 1.87 4.23
N ILE A 65 -11.42 2.48 3.05
CA ILE A 65 -10.16 2.72 2.35
C ILE A 65 -9.28 3.66 3.17
N ASP A 66 -9.83 4.79 3.63
CA ASP A 66 -9.07 5.78 4.38
C ASP A 66 -8.46 5.18 5.65
N THR A 67 -9.23 4.33 6.34
CA THR A 67 -8.75 3.66 7.56
C THR A 67 -7.59 2.71 7.25
N ASN A 68 -7.74 1.90 6.20
CA ASN A 68 -6.70 0.95 5.83
C ASN A 68 -5.42 1.65 5.36
N VAL A 69 -5.56 2.73 4.60
CA VAL A 69 -4.40 3.52 4.14
C VAL A 69 -3.69 4.15 5.33
N MET A 70 -4.44 4.71 6.27
CA MET A 70 -3.84 5.30 7.47
C MET A 70 -3.06 4.27 8.27
N ARG A 71 -3.64 3.08 8.47
CA ARG A 71 -2.96 2.00 9.20
C ARG A 71 -1.71 1.54 8.48
N LEU A 72 -1.80 1.37 7.17
CA LEU A 72 -0.64 0.99 6.35
C LEU A 72 0.46 2.05 6.48
N ARG A 73 0.11 3.32 6.31
CA ARG A 73 1.08 4.41 6.41
C ARG A 73 1.79 4.39 7.75
N ASN A 74 1.06 4.17 8.84
CA ASN A 74 1.65 4.14 10.17
C ASN A 74 2.63 2.98 10.36
N LYS A 75 2.52 1.91 9.58
CA LYS A 75 3.41 0.75 9.65
C LYS A 75 4.63 0.87 8.77
N LEU A 76 4.65 1.82 7.83
CA LEU A 76 5.72 1.91 6.83
C LEU A 76 6.99 2.60 7.32
N GLY A 77 7.00 3.12 8.56
CA GLY A 77 8.19 3.72 9.12
C GLY A 77 8.74 4.85 8.27
N SER A 78 9.99 4.74 7.84
CA SER A 78 10.64 5.77 7.02
C SER A 78 10.00 5.94 5.64
N TYR A 79 9.17 5.00 5.21
CA TYR A 79 8.49 5.06 3.92
C TYR A 79 7.08 5.65 4.00
N ARG A 80 6.68 6.14 5.16
CA ARG A 80 5.34 6.69 5.33
C ARG A 80 5.05 7.86 4.40
N ASP A 81 6.04 8.69 4.13
CA ASP A 81 5.86 9.86 3.28
C ASP A 81 5.80 9.51 1.79
N ASN A 82 6.19 8.28 1.44
CA ASN A 82 6.04 7.80 0.06
C ASN A 82 4.59 7.43 -0.25
N LEU A 83 3.79 7.13 0.77
CA LEU A 83 2.36 6.86 0.60
C LEU A 83 1.60 8.19 0.65
N ILE A 84 1.28 8.68 -0.55
CA ILE A 84 0.77 10.03 -0.74
C ILE A 84 -0.74 10.08 -0.68
N THR A 85 -1.28 11.09 -0.02
CA THR A 85 -2.69 11.46 -0.10
C THR A 85 -2.81 12.66 -1.03
N ARG A 86 -3.68 12.55 -2.04
CA ARG A 86 -4.03 13.69 -2.87
C ARG A 86 -5.49 14.00 -2.59
N LEU A 87 -5.72 15.07 -1.84
CA LEU A 87 -7.08 15.44 -1.40
C LEU A 87 -8.01 15.59 -2.60
N GLY A 88 -9.17 14.93 -2.52
CA GLY A 88 -10.16 14.96 -3.58
C GLY A 88 -9.91 13.98 -4.71
N PHE A 89 -8.76 13.30 -4.74
CA PHE A 89 -8.40 12.41 -5.85
C PHE A 89 -8.10 10.97 -5.41
N GLY A 90 -7.39 10.77 -4.31
CA GLY A 90 -7.08 9.42 -3.85
C GLY A 90 -5.68 9.27 -3.27
N TYR A 91 -5.10 8.08 -3.48
CA TYR A 91 -3.84 7.68 -2.87
C TYR A 91 -2.87 7.10 -3.91
N GLY A 92 -1.60 7.21 -3.62
CA GLY A 92 -0.57 6.60 -4.44
C GLY A 92 0.72 6.39 -3.68
N PHE A 93 1.64 5.65 -4.27
CA PHE A 93 2.97 5.42 -3.68
C PHE A 93 4.02 6.00 -4.62
N ASN A 94 4.77 6.94 -4.11
CA ASN A 94 5.77 7.65 -4.90
C ASN A 94 7.14 7.00 -4.73
N THR A 95 7.70 6.50 -5.85
CA THR A 95 9.03 5.91 -5.88
C THR A 95 10.06 6.77 -6.61
N SER A 96 9.64 7.92 -7.15
CA SER A 96 10.58 8.81 -7.82
C SER A 96 11.50 9.48 -6.80
N GLU A 97 12.73 9.58 -7.18
CA GLU A 97 13.78 10.19 -6.38
C GLU A 97 13.84 11.71 -6.61
#